data_d7394352bb77405db35a6aa6a143d925
#
_entry.id   d7394352bb77405db35a6aa6a143d925
#
_cell.length_a   1.000
_cell.length_b   1.000
_cell.length_c   1.000
_cell.angle_alpha   90.00
_cell.angle_beta   90.00
_cell.angle_gamma   90.00
#
_symmetry.space_group_name_H-M   'P 1'
#
loop_
_entity.id
_entity.type
_entity.pdbx_description
1 polymer ?
#
loop_
_entity_poly.entity_id
_entity_poly.type
_entity_poly.pdbx_seq_one_letter_code
_entity_poly.pdbx_strand_id
1 'polypeptide(L)'
;MFQLAIEKALNHMINTNSINTDRMNNKLIGIRVNDIDLKLFFMFSNSRVFVIENNGQEPVDVDISLNKTAFLSLFKGISFEELIETDEIEINGSIKTAQQLADLMALSSIDMEELISQYTGDIIAHQLGKTLRAIKEKSVEGNLDIIESCKNELTTLLVAPGKSSIFKKRPFK
;
A
#
# COMPACT_ATOMS: atom_id res chain seq x y z
N MET A 1 4.58 11.36 -1.42
CA MET A 1 3.70 11.75 -2.55
C MET A 1 2.41 10.94 -2.60
N PHE A 2 2.49 9.62 -2.60
CA PHE A 2 1.34 8.69 -2.65
C PHE A 2 0.30 8.93 -1.54
N GLN A 3 0.72 8.96 -0.28
CA GLN A 3 -0.14 9.20 0.87
C GLN A 3 -0.85 10.58 0.80
N LEU A 4 -0.12 11.60 0.38
CA LEU A 4 -0.67 12.95 0.24
C LEU A 4 -1.73 13.05 -0.88
N ALA A 5 -1.58 12.28 -1.97
CA ALA A 5 -2.57 12.23 -3.03
C ALA A 5 -3.88 11.60 -2.53
N ILE A 6 -3.80 10.49 -1.78
CA ILE A 6 -4.97 9.85 -1.16
C ILE A 6 -5.62 10.81 -0.15
N GLU A 7 -4.84 11.41 0.74
CA GLU A 7 -5.35 12.35 1.74
C GLU A 7 -6.12 13.51 1.12
N LYS A 8 -5.55 14.16 0.10
CA LYS A 8 -6.21 15.27 -0.60
C LYS A 8 -7.50 14.86 -1.28
N ALA A 9 -7.53 13.71 -1.93
CA ALA A 9 -8.72 13.24 -2.63
C ALA A 9 -9.84 12.85 -1.66
N LEU A 10 -9.52 12.16 -0.57
CA LEU A 10 -10.52 11.81 0.44
C LEU A 10 -11.07 13.06 1.14
N ASN A 11 -10.22 14.02 1.49
CA ASN A 11 -10.68 15.30 2.06
C ASN A 11 -11.52 16.11 1.08
N HIS A 12 -11.19 16.08 -0.22
CA HIS A 12 -12.01 16.71 -1.23
C HIS A 12 -13.41 16.08 -1.27
N MET A 13 -13.51 14.75 -1.22
CA MET A 13 -14.79 14.05 -1.19
C MET A 13 -15.59 14.33 0.08
N ILE A 14 -14.95 14.35 1.24
CA ILE A 14 -15.60 14.67 2.51
C ILE A 14 -16.23 16.06 2.44
N ASN A 15 -15.50 17.05 1.96
CA ASN A 15 -15.95 18.44 1.89
C ASN A 15 -17.04 18.65 0.82
N THR A 16 -16.86 18.05 -0.37
CA THR A 16 -17.77 18.27 -1.51
C THR A 16 -19.12 17.60 -1.28
N ASN A 17 -19.14 16.42 -0.67
CA ASN A 17 -20.36 15.63 -0.46
C ASN A 17 -20.90 15.72 0.98
N SER A 18 -20.32 16.55 1.84
CA SER A 18 -20.69 16.69 3.24
C SER A 18 -20.79 15.33 3.96
N ILE A 19 -19.82 14.46 3.75
CA ILE A 19 -19.81 13.10 4.28
C ILE A 19 -19.65 13.13 5.80
N ASN A 20 -20.54 12.42 6.50
CA ASN A 20 -20.42 12.28 7.94
C ASN A 20 -19.31 11.28 8.29
N THR A 21 -18.30 11.75 9.00
CA THR A 21 -17.14 10.96 9.46
C THR A 21 -17.16 10.67 10.96
N ASP A 22 -18.27 10.91 11.65
CA ASP A 22 -18.36 10.84 13.12
C ASP A 22 -17.96 9.47 13.68
N ARG A 23 -18.30 8.39 12.99
CA ARG A 23 -17.94 7.02 13.42
C ARG A 23 -16.46 6.73 13.33
N MET A 24 -15.75 7.42 12.44
CA MET A 24 -14.31 7.29 12.24
C MET A 24 -13.52 8.32 13.08
N ASN A 25 -14.22 9.31 13.64
CA ASN A 25 -13.58 10.41 14.37
C ASN A 25 -12.75 9.89 15.56
N ASN A 26 -11.54 10.40 15.70
CA ASN A 26 -10.55 10.00 16.69
C ASN A 26 -10.17 8.50 16.66
N LYS A 27 -10.32 7.85 15.50
CA LYS A 27 -9.90 6.46 15.29
C LYS A 27 -8.73 6.40 14.33
N LEU A 28 -7.82 5.48 14.61
CA LEU A 28 -6.74 5.10 13.73
C LEU A 28 -7.12 3.82 12.99
N ILE A 29 -7.24 3.92 11.66
CA ILE A 29 -7.57 2.80 10.78
C ILE A 29 -6.36 2.46 9.94
N GLY A 30 -5.87 1.23 10.06
CA GLY A 30 -4.75 0.72 9.26
C GLY A 30 -5.24 -0.12 8.08
N ILE A 31 -4.64 0.07 6.92
CA ILE A 31 -4.78 -0.82 5.76
C ILE A 31 -3.41 -1.35 5.39
N ARG A 32 -3.28 -2.67 5.32
CA ARG A 32 -2.07 -3.37 4.88
C ARG A 32 -2.32 -4.12 3.59
N VAL A 33 -1.60 -3.74 2.54
CA VAL A 33 -1.64 -4.43 1.24
C VAL A 33 -0.43 -5.35 1.18
N ASN A 34 -0.66 -6.64 1.42
CA ASN A 34 0.39 -7.60 1.79
C ASN A 34 1.34 -7.93 0.63
N ASP A 35 0.84 -7.97 -0.58
CA ASP A 35 1.61 -8.38 -1.78
C ASP A 35 2.51 -7.28 -2.36
N ILE A 36 2.32 -6.02 -1.95
CA ILE A 36 3.15 -4.88 -2.37
C ILE A 36 3.83 -4.15 -1.19
N ASP A 37 3.73 -4.72 0.02
CA ASP A 37 4.26 -4.14 1.28
C ASP A 37 3.85 -2.68 1.51
N LEU A 38 2.64 -2.32 1.12
CA LEU A 38 2.05 -1.01 1.32
C LEU A 38 1.28 -0.98 2.63
N LYS A 39 1.53 0.04 3.46
CA LYS A 39 0.80 0.29 4.70
C LYS A 39 0.30 1.74 4.69
N LEU A 40 -1.00 1.89 4.92
CA LEU A 40 -1.66 3.17 5.02
C LEU A 40 -2.37 3.27 6.37
N PHE A 41 -2.22 4.40 7.05
CA PHE A 41 -2.90 4.67 8.30
C PHE A 41 -3.69 5.95 8.18
N PHE A 42 -4.98 5.86 8.49
CA PHE A 42 -5.95 6.95 8.38
C PHE A 42 -6.38 7.39 9.77
N MET A 43 -6.10 8.63 10.09
CA MET A 43 -6.58 9.30 11.30
C MET A 43 -7.67 10.29 10.92
N PHE A 44 -8.86 10.15 11.51
CA PHE A 44 -9.96 11.08 11.29
C PHE A 44 -10.10 12.03 12.48
N SER A 45 -10.18 13.32 12.20
CA SER A 45 -10.40 14.36 13.19
C SER A 45 -11.09 15.56 12.56
N ASN A 46 -12.12 16.09 13.24
CA ASN A 46 -12.83 17.30 12.83
C ASN A 46 -13.29 17.28 11.36
N SER A 47 -13.93 16.20 10.94
CA SER A 47 -14.40 15.99 9.55
C SER A 47 -13.29 16.05 8.50
N ARG A 48 -12.07 15.68 8.89
CA ARG A 48 -10.92 15.56 7.99
C ARG A 48 -10.22 14.22 8.21
N VAL A 49 -9.59 13.74 7.16
CA VAL A 49 -8.71 12.57 7.21
C VAL A 49 -7.26 13.00 7.05
N PHE A 50 -6.39 12.38 7.80
CA PHE A 50 -4.94 12.49 7.69
C PHE A 50 -4.38 11.11 7.39
N VAL A 51 -3.53 11.02 6.37
CA VAL A 51 -2.80 9.78 6.07
C VAL A 51 -1.43 9.88 6.70
N ILE A 52 -1.20 9.08 7.74
CA ILE A 52 -0.01 9.16 8.60
C ILE A 52 0.85 7.91 8.49
N GLU A 53 2.09 8.02 8.93
CA GLU A 53 2.97 6.88 9.16
C GLU A 53 2.79 6.42 10.61
N ASN A 54 2.56 5.12 10.80
CA ASN A 54 2.54 4.50 12.11
C ASN A 54 3.69 3.48 12.21
N ASN A 55 4.68 3.82 13.01
CA ASN A 55 5.84 2.96 13.26
C ASN A 55 5.58 1.94 14.40
N GLY A 56 4.31 1.59 14.64
CA GLY A 56 3.91 0.67 15.71
C GLY A 56 3.84 1.34 17.10
N GLN A 57 3.85 2.67 17.16
CA GLN A 57 3.80 3.42 18.42
C GLN A 57 2.37 3.62 18.93
N GLU A 58 1.40 3.66 18.03
CA GLU A 58 0.00 3.84 18.39
C GLU A 58 -0.83 2.59 18.09
N PRO A 59 -1.73 2.17 18.98
CA PRO A 59 -2.65 1.08 18.74
C PRO A 59 -3.61 1.46 17.60
N VAL A 60 -3.85 0.53 16.70
CA VAL A 60 -4.79 0.68 15.59
C VAL A 60 -6.17 0.21 16.04
N ASP A 61 -7.20 1.06 15.90
CA ASP A 61 -8.58 0.72 16.27
C ASP A 61 -9.23 -0.28 15.32
N VAL A 62 -8.91 -0.15 14.03
CA VAL A 62 -9.37 -1.05 12.97
C VAL A 62 -8.18 -1.35 12.07
N ASP A 63 -7.89 -2.63 11.89
CA ASP A 63 -6.81 -3.12 11.04
C ASP A 63 -7.38 -3.96 9.90
N ILE A 64 -7.09 -3.57 8.68
CA ILE A 64 -7.57 -4.19 7.45
C ILE A 64 -6.38 -4.75 6.69
N SER A 65 -6.41 -6.05 6.40
CA SER A 65 -5.36 -6.74 5.66
C SER A 65 -5.93 -7.35 4.39
N LEU A 66 -5.34 -7.06 3.25
CA LEU A 66 -5.82 -7.49 1.93
C LEU A 66 -4.68 -7.55 0.91
N ASN A 67 -4.96 -8.09 -0.27
CA ASN A 67 -4.03 -8.04 -1.40
C ASN A 67 -4.29 -6.80 -2.28
N LYS A 68 -3.42 -6.55 -3.25
CA LYS A 68 -3.52 -5.42 -4.18
C LYS A 68 -4.84 -5.41 -4.96
N THR A 69 -5.29 -6.58 -5.42
CA THR A 69 -6.51 -6.69 -6.21
C THR A 69 -7.74 -6.30 -5.39
N ALA A 70 -7.86 -6.81 -4.16
CA ALA A 70 -8.93 -6.43 -3.24
C ALA A 70 -8.86 -4.94 -2.88
N PHE A 71 -7.67 -4.39 -2.65
CA PHE A 71 -7.49 -2.97 -2.39
C PHE A 71 -7.99 -2.09 -3.53
N LEU A 72 -7.63 -2.42 -4.78
CA LEU A 72 -8.12 -1.71 -5.96
C LEU A 72 -9.65 -1.85 -6.12
N SER A 73 -10.20 -3.00 -5.75
CA SER A 73 -11.63 -3.27 -5.82
C SER A 73 -12.44 -2.36 -4.90
N LEU A 74 -11.90 -1.95 -3.75
CA LEU A 74 -12.54 -0.97 -2.86
C LEU A 74 -12.78 0.37 -3.55
N PHE A 75 -11.84 0.82 -4.37
CA PHE A 75 -11.99 2.08 -5.14
C PHE A 75 -12.92 1.92 -6.36
N LYS A 76 -13.20 0.70 -6.80
CA LYS A 76 -14.16 0.38 -7.85
C LYS A 76 -15.58 0.17 -7.32
N GLY A 77 -15.77 0.29 -5.99
CA GLY A 77 -17.07 0.17 -5.34
C GLY A 77 -17.52 -1.27 -5.09
N ILE A 78 -16.62 -2.26 -5.12
CA ILE A 78 -16.93 -3.62 -4.69
C ILE A 78 -17.17 -3.62 -3.18
N SER A 79 -18.21 -4.30 -2.73
CA SER A 79 -18.61 -4.28 -1.33
C SER A 79 -17.64 -5.07 -0.44
N PHE A 80 -17.55 -4.67 0.83
CA PHE A 80 -16.79 -5.41 1.83
C PHE A 80 -17.31 -6.82 2.05
N GLU A 81 -18.61 -6.99 2.00
CA GLU A 81 -19.27 -8.29 2.17
C GLU A 81 -18.77 -9.27 1.13
N GLU A 82 -18.68 -8.85 -0.14
CA GLU A 82 -18.18 -9.69 -1.23
C GLU A 82 -16.71 -10.08 -1.01
N LEU A 83 -15.87 -9.14 -0.58
CA LEU A 83 -14.46 -9.42 -0.29
C LEU A 83 -14.24 -10.31 0.95
N ILE A 84 -15.13 -10.23 1.94
CA ILE A 84 -15.12 -11.12 3.11
C ILE A 84 -15.55 -12.53 2.71
N GLU A 85 -16.58 -12.67 1.90
CA GLU A 85 -17.08 -13.97 1.41
C GLU A 85 -16.05 -14.73 0.57
N THR A 86 -15.19 -14.02 -0.12
CA THR A 86 -14.10 -14.59 -0.95
C THR A 86 -12.76 -14.75 -0.20
N ASP A 87 -12.74 -14.49 1.12
CA ASP A 87 -11.51 -14.50 1.93
C ASP A 87 -10.38 -13.58 1.41
N GLU A 88 -10.75 -12.54 0.67
CA GLU A 88 -9.78 -11.59 0.10
C GLU A 88 -9.39 -10.46 1.07
N ILE A 89 -10.12 -10.34 2.17
CA ILE A 89 -9.95 -9.31 3.19
C ILE A 89 -10.06 -9.88 4.60
N GLU A 90 -9.18 -9.45 5.47
CA GLU A 90 -9.23 -9.72 6.91
C GLU A 90 -9.40 -8.40 7.66
N ILE A 91 -10.33 -8.35 8.60
CA ILE A 91 -10.63 -7.14 9.38
C ILE A 91 -10.57 -7.47 10.86
N ASN A 92 -9.71 -6.74 11.58
CA ASN A 92 -9.66 -6.71 13.04
C ASN A 92 -10.21 -5.38 13.54
N GLY A 93 -11.27 -5.43 14.33
CA GLY A 93 -11.97 -4.25 14.86
C GLY A 93 -13.38 -4.09 14.30
N SER A 94 -13.87 -2.85 14.26
CA SER A 94 -15.23 -2.56 13.83
C SER A 94 -15.41 -2.65 12.30
N ILE A 95 -16.14 -3.65 11.83
CA ILE A 95 -16.52 -3.81 10.42
C ILE A 95 -17.30 -2.58 9.91
N LYS A 96 -18.16 -2.00 10.74
CA LYS A 96 -18.92 -0.78 10.38
C LYS A 96 -18.02 0.42 10.12
N THR A 97 -16.96 0.57 10.89
CA THR A 97 -15.97 1.64 10.70
C THR A 97 -15.15 1.38 9.43
N ALA A 98 -14.74 0.14 9.20
CA ALA A 98 -14.05 -0.27 7.98
C ALA A 98 -14.90 -0.03 6.73
N GLN A 99 -16.18 -0.41 6.77
CA GLN A 99 -17.14 -0.17 5.68
C GLN A 99 -17.26 1.32 5.35
N GLN A 100 -17.35 2.17 6.36
CA GLN A 100 -17.47 3.61 6.15
C GLN A 100 -16.22 4.19 5.45
N LEU A 101 -15.03 3.70 5.78
CA LEU A 101 -13.79 4.06 5.06
C LEU A 101 -13.83 3.58 3.61
N ALA A 102 -14.29 2.35 3.35
CA ALA A 102 -14.40 1.83 1.99
C ALA A 102 -15.42 2.60 1.15
N ASP A 103 -16.56 2.97 1.74
CA ASP A 103 -17.56 3.80 1.05
C ASP A 103 -16.96 5.15 0.64
N LEU A 104 -16.15 5.75 1.52
CA LEU A 104 -15.43 6.99 1.21
C LEU A 104 -14.40 6.79 0.08
N MET A 105 -13.66 5.68 0.10
CA MET A 105 -12.71 5.33 -0.96
C MET A 105 -13.42 5.12 -2.31
N ALA A 106 -14.55 4.42 -2.31
CA ALA A 106 -15.35 4.17 -3.51
C ALA A 106 -15.89 5.45 -4.15
N LEU A 107 -16.18 6.46 -3.35
CA LEU A 107 -16.62 7.77 -3.82
C LEU A 107 -15.46 8.62 -4.37
N SER A 108 -14.22 8.29 -4.01
CA SER A 108 -13.07 9.03 -4.49
C SER A 108 -12.84 8.77 -6.00
N SER A 109 -12.64 9.82 -6.77
CA SER A 109 -12.32 9.72 -8.20
C SER A 109 -10.82 9.50 -8.46
N ILE A 110 -10.13 8.86 -7.52
CA ILE A 110 -8.70 8.58 -7.65
C ILE A 110 -8.48 7.41 -8.60
N ASP A 111 -7.60 7.57 -9.57
CA ASP A 111 -7.02 6.44 -10.29
C ASP A 111 -5.99 5.74 -9.40
N MET A 112 -6.48 4.83 -8.55
CA MET A 112 -5.63 4.08 -7.63
C MET A 112 -4.69 3.12 -8.35
N GLU A 113 -5.07 2.65 -9.53
CA GLU A 113 -4.25 1.76 -10.33
C GLU A 113 -2.99 2.49 -10.82
N GLU A 114 -3.14 3.73 -11.29
CA GLU A 114 -2.02 4.59 -11.68
C GLU A 114 -1.14 4.93 -10.46
N LEU A 115 -1.74 5.32 -9.33
CA LEU A 115 -0.99 5.65 -8.11
C LEU A 115 -0.20 4.47 -7.57
N ILE A 116 -0.76 3.25 -7.57
CA ILE A 116 -0.04 2.05 -7.15
C ILE A 116 1.07 1.71 -8.13
N SER A 117 0.86 1.88 -9.43
CA SER A 117 1.89 1.68 -10.44
C SER A 117 3.08 2.62 -10.23
N GLN A 118 2.84 3.87 -9.92
CA GLN A 118 3.88 4.83 -9.58
C GLN A 118 4.60 4.43 -8.29
N TYR A 119 3.87 4.08 -7.24
CA TYR A 119 4.43 3.64 -5.95
C TYR A 119 5.31 2.40 -6.10
N THR A 120 4.85 1.38 -6.82
CA THR A 120 5.64 0.16 -7.07
C THR A 120 6.82 0.44 -7.99
N GLY A 121 6.69 1.34 -8.97
CA GLY A 121 7.76 1.81 -9.83
C GLY A 121 8.87 2.49 -9.06
N ASP A 122 8.55 3.35 -8.11
CA ASP A 122 9.53 4.03 -7.24
C ASP A 122 10.26 3.03 -6.34
N ILE A 123 9.57 2.03 -5.80
CA ILE A 123 10.20 0.95 -5.01
C ILE A 123 11.17 0.15 -5.88
N ILE A 124 10.78 -0.23 -7.09
CA ILE A 124 11.61 -0.96 -8.04
C ILE A 124 12.83 -0.12 -8.41
N ALA A 125 12.66 1.14 -8.76
CA ALA A 125 13.75 2.04 -9.10
C ALA A 125 14.74 2.21 -7.93
N HIS A 126 14.24 2.32 -6.70
CA HIS A 126 15.09 2.42 -5.51
C HIS A 126 15.89 1.13 -5.25
N GLN A 127 15.26 -0.04 -5.41
CA GLN A 127 15.93 -1.34 -5.28
C GLN A 127 16.97 -1.55 -6.38
N LEU A 128 16.65 -1.17 -7.63
CA LEU A 128 17.59 -1.19 -8.74
C LEU A 128 18.81 -0.29 -8.46
N GLY A 129 18.58 0.92 -7.94
CA GLY A 129 19.66 1.84 -7.57
C GLY A 129 20.60 1.27 -6.51
N LYS A 130 20.05 0.59 -5.49
CA LYS A 130 20.84 -0.11 -4.46
C LYS A 130 21.66 -1.26 -5.05
N THR A 131 21.04 -2.06 -5.91
CA THR A 131 21.70 -3.19 -6.58
C THR A 131 22.84 -2.72 -7.49
N LEU A 132 22.59 -1.67 -8.29
CA LEU A 132 23.62 -1.08 -9.15
C LEU A 132 24.81 -0.50 -8.37
N ARG A 133 24.56 0.13 -7.21
CA ARG A 133 25.65 0.61 -6.32
C ARG A 133 26.46 -0.55 -5.75
N ALA A 134 25.78 -1.61 -5.28
CA ALA A 134 26.46 -2.81 -4.76
C ALA A 134 27.29 -3.51 -5.83
N ILE A 135 26.83 -3.52 -7.09
CA ILE A 135 27.59 -4.05 -8.23
C ILE A 135 28.82 -3.19 -8.48
N LYS A 136 28.67 -1.85 -8.49
CA LYS A 136 29.77 -0.92 -8.74
C LYS A 136 30.87 -1.04 -7.67
N GLU A 137 30.47 -1.22 -6.41
CA GLU A 137 31.41 -1.42 -5.30
C GLU A 137 32.16 -2.76 -5.41
N LYS A 138 31.48 -3.83 -5.87
CA LYS A 138 32.07 -5.16 -6.03
C LYS A 138 32.81 -5.37 -7.36
N SER A 139 32.48 -4.63 -8.41
CA SER A 139 33.14 -4.75 -9.72
C SER A 139 34.58 -4.23 -9.72
N VAL A 140 34.99 -3.51 -8.69
CA VAL A 140 36.40 -3.16 -8.46
C VAL A 140 37.25 -4.40 -8.15
N GLU A 141 36.60 -5.54 -7.75
CA GLU A 141 37.26 -6.83 -7.44
C GLU A 141 37.24 -7.88 -8.56
N GLY A 142 36.72 -7.55 -9.75
CA GLY A 142 36.94 -8.36 -10.97
C GLY A 142 36.15 -9.66 -11.13
N ASN A 143 34.96 -9.79 -10.57
CA ASN A 143 34.16 -11.03 -10.64
C ASN A 143 33.02 -10.92 -11.66
N LEU A 144 33.21 -11.45 -12.87
CA LEU A 144 32.24 -11.45 -13.98
C LEU A 144 30.93 -12.20 -13.62
N ASP A 145 31.00 -13.24 -12.80
CA ASP A 145 29.83 -14.03 -12.38
C ASP A 145 28.78 -13.24 -11.59
N ILE A 146 29.21 -12.23 -10.84
CA ILE A 146 28.34 -11.35 -10.07
C ILE A 146 27.54 -10.45 -11.01
N ILE A 147 28.15 -9.98 -12.10
CA ILE A 147 27.49 -9.11 -13.09
C ILE A 147 26.37 -9.85 -13.80
N GLU A 148 26.58 -11.12 -14.15
CA GLU A 148 25.58 -11.96 -14.82
C GLU A 148 24.42 -12.32 -13.92
N SER A 149 24.67 -12.67 -12.65
CA SER A 149 23.65 -12.89 -11.63
C SER A 149 22.80 -11.65 -11.38
N CYS A 150 23.41 -10.48 -11.30
CA CYS A 150 22.72 -9.22 -11.13
C CYS A 150 21.89 -8.82 -12.35
N LYS A 151 22.38 -9.10 -13.56
CA LYS A 151 21.62 -8.88 -14.80
C LYS A 151 20.37 -9.74 -14.86
N ASN A 152 20.46 -11.00 -14.43
CA ASN A 152 19.33 -11.91 -14.36
C ASN A 152 18.30 -11.45 -13.31
N GLU A 153 18.73 -10.98 -12.14
CA GLU A 153 17.84 -10.41 -11.11
C GLU A 153 17.14 -9.13 -11.60
N LEU A 154 17.85 -8.24 -12.30
CA LEU A 154 17.27 -7.05 -12.90
C LEU A 154 16.21 -7.40 -13.95
N THR A 155 16.48 -8.39 -14.77
CA THR A 155 15.52 -8.87 -15.78
C THR A 155 14.28 -9.45 -15.09
N THR A 156 14.46 -10.23 -14.04
CA THR A 156 13.35 -10.79 -13.24
C THR A 156 12.52 -9.71 -12.57
N LEU A 157 13.16 -8.67 -12.05
CA LEU A 157 12.49 -7.51 -11.45
C LEU A 157 11.61 -6.75 -12.45
N LEU A 158 12.11 -6.57 -13.68
CA LEU A 158 11.39 -5.85 -14.74
C LEU A 158 10.22 -6.66 -15.32
N VAL A 159 10.39 -7.99 -15.46
CA VAL A 159 9.40 -8.87 -16.09
C VAL A 159 8.40 -9.45 -15.08
N ALA A 160 8.84 -9.80 -13.88
CA ALA A 160 8.03 -10.43 -12.84
C ALA A 160 8.53 -10.04 -11.43
N PRO A 161 8.25 -8.81 -10.96
CA PRO A 161 8.82 -8.28 -9.71
C PRO A 161 8.55 -9.15 -8.49
N GLY A 162 7.39 -9.81 -8.42
CA GLY A 162 7.05 -10.73 -7.32
C GLY A 162 7.85 -12.03 -7.24
N LYS A 163 8.64 -12.35 -8.28
CA LYS A 163 9.50 -13.53 -8.33
C LYS A 163 10.97 -13.23 -8.01
N SER A 164 11.33 -11.94 -7.95
CA SER A 164 12.71 -11.55 -7.64
C SER A 164 13.08 -11.90 -6.20
N SER A 165 14.32 -12.33 -5.99
CA SER A 165 14.89 -12.60 -4.66
C SER A 165 14.93 -11.35 -3.78
N ILE A 166 14.95 -10.16 -4.36
CA ILE A 166 14.94 -8.87 -3.65
C ILE A 166 13.65 -8.67 -2.85
N PHE A 167 12.51 -9.19 -3.35
CA PHE A 167 11.21 -9.09 -2.69
C PHE A 167 10.90 -10.28 -1.76
N LYS A 168 11.72 -11.34 -1.76
CA LYS A 168 11.53 -12.44 -0.81
C LYS A 168 11.98 -11.97 0.58
N LYS A 169 11.02 -11.83 1.50
CA LYS A 169 11.32 -11.65 2.93
C LYS A 169 12.19 -12.82 3.37
N ARG A 170 13.40 -12.55 3.88
CA ARG A 170 14.14 -13.55 4.63
C ARG A 170 13.32 -13.90 5.86
N PRO A 171 13.04 -15.19 6.14
CA PRO A 171 12.42 -15.54 7.41
C PRO A 171 13.35 -15.07 8.52
N PHE A 172 12.82 -14.32 9.44
CA PHE A 172 13.51 -14.01 10.69
C PHE A 172 13.80 -15.33 11.40
N LYS A 173 15.08 -15.57 11.61
CA LYS A 173 15.51 -16.59 12.56
C LYS A 173 15.47 -16.04 13.96
#